data_a55a2e7a45b1c5cd3dd5dd641b2c98d1
#
_entry.id   a55a2e7a45b1c5cd3dd5dd641b2c98d1
#
_cell.length_a   1.000
_cell.length_b   1.000
_cell.length_c   1.000
_cell.angle_alpha   90.00
_cell.angle_beta   90.00
_cell.angle_gamma   90.00
#
_symmetry.space_group_name_H-M   'P 1'
#
loop_
_entity.id
_entity.type
_entity.pdbx_description
1 polymer ?
#
loop_
_entity_poly.entity_id
_entity_poly.type
_entity_poly.pdbx_seq_one_letter_code
_entity_poly.pdbx_strand_id
1 'polypeptide(L)'
;MGEPSRLEPLARAVFGDGQRPDGWFARKLWRECVVPDRSLVASRSVDPEETDAWLGYGLLGRPPSLGTTARTAGIGLRPDWRGRGVGRDLVRGLLAQARLDGADSMLIPASDEARGFYQRCGLEPGAVTHTLLAFGRGTAAAHVDESWDAPSPGPRRSGWFREAWERTLPRTTTRVRDGRDRFDVSFEGTAHVAMCWTSADGMPEGPGAWLHTVPTGAPALLHEVPADAPFLSGLLNADWTVVQTTTAMQAAWAKSTAG
;
A
#
# COMPACT_ATOMS: atom_id res chain seq x y z
N MET A 1 -14.11 -4.08 17.38
CA MET A 1 -13.58 -2.69 17.36
C MET A 1 -14.73 -1.80 16.90
N GLY A 2 -14.97 -0.67 17.58
CA GLY A 2 -15.96 0.31 17.16
C GLY A 2 -15.62 0.90 15.79
N GLU A 3 -16.20 2.04 15.47
CA GLU A 3 -16.03 2.71 14.18
C GLU A 3 -14.54 2.98 13.85
N PRO A 4 -14.00 2.43 12.75
CA PRO A 4 -12.56 2.55 12.42
C PRO A 4 -12.07 3.99 12.25
N SER A 5 -12.95 4.92 11.93
CA SER A 5 -12.66 6.36 11.84
C SER A 5 -12.10 6.94 13.15
N ARG A 6 -12.46 6.36 14.30
CA ARG A 6 -11.94 6.76 15.61
C ARG A 6 -10.44 6.51 15.77
N LEU A 7 -9.84 5.68 14.92
CA LEU A 7 -8.38 5.46 14.90
C LEU A 7 -7.60 6.55 14.17
N GLU A 8 -8.25 7.46 13.44
CA GLU A 8 -7.53 8.46 12.66
C GLU A 8 -6.60 9.36 13.50
N PRO A 9 -7.01 9.88 14.69
CA PRO A 9 -6.09 10.64 15.53
C PRO A 9 -4.86 9.84 15.97
N LEU A 10 -5.04 8.57 16.34
CA LEU A 10 -3.92 7.68 16.67
C LEU A 10 -3.03 7.41 15.46
N ALA A 11 -3.62 7.20 14.29
CA ALA A 11 -2.87 6.98 13.05
C ALA A 11 -2.03 8.21 12.68
N ARG A 12 -2.57 9.43 12.85
CA ARG A 12 -1.82 10.68 12.68
C ARG A 12 -0.67 10.79 13.67
N ALA A 13 -0.91 10.48 14.94
CA ALA A 13 0.13 10.51 15.98
C ALA A 13 1.27 9.50 15.71
N VAL A 14 0.97 8.35 15.11
CA VAL A 14 1.95 7.29 14.81
C VAL A 14 2.77 7.56 13.56
N PHE A 15 2.13 8.03 12.49
CA PHE A 15 2.75 8.22 11.17
C PHE A 15 3.10 9.67 10.84
N GLY A 16 2.93 10.57 11.80
CA GLY A 16 3.13 12.00 11.63
C GLY A 16 1.91 12.69 11.02
N ASP A 17 1.70 13.93 11.44
CA ASP A 17 0.57 14.77 11.04
C ASP A 17 0.82 15.46 9.67
N GLY A 18 1.97 15.16 9.04
CA GLY A 18 2.41 15.85 7.83
C GLY A 18 1.46 15.64 6.65
N GLN A 19 0.83 16.74 6.21
CA GLN A 19 0.22 16.96 4.88
C GLN A 19 -0.69 15.81 4.32
N ARG A 20 -1.33 15.05 5.17
CA ARG A 20 -2.27 14.02 4.71
C ARG A 20 -3.62 14.69 4.43
N PRO A 21 -4.17 14.53 3.22
CA PRO A 21 -5.44 15.15 2.86
C PRO A 21 -6.58 14.63 3.72
N ASP A 22 -7.62 15.45 3.89
CA ASP A 22 -8.81 15.06 4.63
C ASP A 22 -9.41 13.75 4.12
N GLY A 23 -9.85 12.91 5.06
CA GLY A 23 -10.43 11.60 4.75
C GLY A 23 -9.42 10.57 4.21
N TRP A 24 -8.10 10.82 4.26
CA TRP A 24 -7.09 9.87 3.80
C TRP A 24 -7.21 8.52 4.52
N PHE A 25 -7.51 8.56 5.83
CA PHE A 25 -7.61 7.34 6.62
C PHE A 25 -8.83 6.51 6.23
N ALA A 26 -9.99 7.15 6.06
CA ALA A 26 -11.18 6.48 5.59
C ALA A 26 -10.98 5.84 4.19
N ARG A 27 -10.34 6.58 3.27
CA ARG A 27 -9.97 6.03 1.95
C ARG A 27 -9.00 4.86 2.08
N LYS A 28 -8.02 4.94 2.99
CA LYS A 28 -7.09 3.85 3.27
C LYS A 28 -7.83 2.60 3.76
N LEU A 29 -8.71 2.73 4.73
CA LEU A 29 -9.49 1.61 5.27
C LEU A 29 -10.29 0.90 4.18
N TRP A 30 -10.92 1.69 3.33
CA TRP A 30 -11.73 1.16 2.23
C TRP A 30 -10.86 0.51 1.14
N ARG A 31 -9.79 1.18 0.71
CA ARG A 31 -8.83 0.69 -0.28
C ARG A 31 -8.22 -0.65 0.13
N GLU A 32 -7.84 -0.78 1.38
CA GLU A 32 -7.18 -1.98 1.92
C GLU A 32 -8.17 -3.07 2.33
N CYS A 33 -9.47 -2.89 2.07
CA CYS A 33 -10.53 -3.83 2.47
C CYS A 33 -10.43 -4.23 3.94
N VAL A 34 -10.29 -3.23 4.81
CA VAL A 34 -10.15 -3.47 6.25
C VAL A 34 -11.40 -4.14 6.81
N VAL A 35 -11.17 -5.18 7.61
CA VAL A 35 -12.19 -5.90 8.37
C VAL A 35 -12.15 -5.37 9.81
N PRO A 36 -13.08 -4.47 10.21
CA PRO A 36 -13.04 -3.81 11.51
C PRO A 36 -13.03 -4.79 12.68
N ASP A 37 -13.89 -5.81 12.62
CA ASP A 37 -14.08 -6.78 13.71
C ASP A 37 -12.89 -7.74 13.87
N ARG A 38 -11.97 -7.75 12.91
CA ARG A 38 -10.73 -8.53 12.95
C ARG A 38 -9.49 -7.67 13.17
N SER A 39 -9.68 -6.36 13.21
CA SER A 39 -8.61 -5.40 13.51
C SER A 39 -8.47 -5.20 15.02
N LEU A 40 -7.27 -4.82 15.46
CA LEU A 40 -6.91 -4.77 16.87
C LEU A 40 -6.53 -3.37 17.31
N VAL A 41 -6.83 -3.06 18.57
CA VAL A 41 -6.30 -1.89 19.27
C VAL A 41 -5.58 -2.38 20.53
N ALA A 42 -4.37 -1.90 20.74
CA ALA A 42 -3.69 -2.02 22.02
C ALA A 42 -4.08 -0.82 22.89
N SER A 43 -4.62 -1.08 24.07
CA SER A 43 -5.09 -0.05 25.00
C SER A 43 -4.60 -0.33 26.42
N ARG A 44 -4.49 0.73 27.21
CA ARG A 44 -4.31 0.65 28.69
C ARG A 44 -5.64 0.51 29.43
N SER A 45 -6.75 0.83 28.78
CA SER A 45 -8.09 0.74 29.33
C SER A 45 -8.85 -0.40 28.68
N VAL A 46 -9.75 -1.01 29.44
CA VAL A 46 -10.74 -1.96 28.92
C VAL A 46 -11.96 -1.27 28.33
N ASP A 47 -12.13 0.02 28.63
CA ASP A 47 -13.19 0.83 28.05
C ASP A 47 -12.83 1.22 26.61
N PRO A 48 -13.57 0.76 25.59
CA PRO A 48 -13.32 1.08 24.19
C PRO A 48 -13.58 2.57 23.86
N GLU A 49 -14.26 3.30 24.72
CA GLU A 49 -14.55 4.72 24.51
C GLU A 49 -13.38 5.61 24.93
N GLU A 50 -12.48 5.12 25.78
CA GLU A 50 -11.27 5.84 26.19
C GLU A 50 -10.18 5.82 25.10
N THR A 51 -10.37 6.57 24.01
CA THR A 51 -9.43 6.61 22.89
C THR A 51 -8.05 7.16 23.27
N ASP A 52 -7.95 7.96 24.32
CA ASP A 52 -6.68 8.48 24.84
C ASP A 52 -5.83 7.37 25.50
N ALA A 53 -6.46 6.28 25.93
CA ALA A 53 -5.77 5.10 26.42
C ALA A 53 -5.19 4.23 25.30
N TRP A 54 -5.48 4.51 24.03
CA TRP A 54 -5.01 3.70 22.90
C TRP A 54 -3.54 3.95 22.63
N LEU A 55 -2.78 2.86 22.59
CA LEU A 55 -1.33 2.83 22.44
C LEU A 55 -0.89 2.55 21.02
N GLY A 56 -1.70 1.77 20.31
CA GLY A 56 -1.40 1.33 18.96
C GLY A 56 -2.56 0.56 18.36
N TYR A 57 -2.40 0.22 17.10
CA TYR A 57 -3.41 -0.53 16.34
C TYR A 57 -2.78 -1.46 15.32
N GLY A 58 -3.53 -2.47 14.92
CA GLY A 58 -3.26 -3.34 13.79
C GLY A 58 -4.52 -3.53 12.97
N LEU A 59 -4.46 -3.18 11.70
CA LEU A 59 -5.58 -3.30 10.76
C LEU A 59 -5.41 -4.55 9.90
N LEU A 60 -6.42 -5.40 9.89
CA LEU A 60 -6.50 -6.57 9.02
C LEU A 60 -7.32 -6.23 7.78
N GLY A 61 -6.75 -6.45 6.62
CA GLY A 61 -7.41 -6.33 5.32
C GLY A 61 -7.62 -7.68 4.64
N ARG A 62 -8.71 -7.81 3.89
CA ARG A 62 -9.05 -8.99 3.08
C ARG A 62 -9.35 -8.59 1.64
N PRO A 63 -8.34 -8.12 0.88
CA PRO A 63 -8.56 -7.79 -0.52
C PRO A 63 -8.95 -9.04 -1.33
N PRO A 64 -10.07 -9.04 -2.07
CA PRO A 64 -10.52 -10.21 -2.85
C PRO A 64 -9.47 -10.74 -3.82
N SER A 65 -8.66 -9.86 -4.39
CA SER A 65 -7.59 -10.24 -5.32
C SER A 65 -6.46 -11.07 -4.70
N LEU A 66 -6.33 -11.09 -3.37
CA LEU A 66 -5.39 -11.95 -2.65
C LEU A 66 -5.99 -13.32 -2.28
N GLY A 67 -7.23 -13.60 -2.66
CA GLY A 67 -7.90 -14.86 -2.37
C GLY A 67 -7.92 -15.15 -0.87
N THR A 68 -7.29 -16.26 -0.46
CA THR A 68 -7.22 -16.67 0.95
C THR A 68 -6.09 -16.00 1.76
N THR A 69 -5.32 -15.10 1.15
CA THR A 69 -4.27 -14.38 1.84
C THR A 69 -4.83 -13.11 2.49
N ALA A 70 -4.61 -12.96 3.80
CA ALA A 70 -4.87 -11.72 4.51
C ALA A 70 -3.70 -10.74 4.34
N ARG A 71 -3.95 -9.46 4.58
CA ARG A 71 -2.92 -8.42 4.55
C ARG A 71 -3.09 -7.45 5.71
N THR A 72 -2.00 -6.90 6.23
CA THR A 72 -2.13 -5.72 7.11
C THR A 72 -2.38 -4.48 6.28
N ALA A 73 -3.37 -3.72 6.68
CA ALA A 73 -3.63 -2.37 6.18
C ALA A 73 -2.85 -1.29 6.95
N GLY A 74 -2.11 -1.70 7.97
CA GLY A 74 -1.23 -0.87 8.78
C GLY A 74 -1.11 -1.41 10.19
N ILE A 75 0.09 -1.29 10.74
CA ILE A 75 0.39 -1.51 12.16
C ILE A 75 1.07 -0.25 12.66
N GLY A 76 0.55 0.31 13.73
CA GLY A 76 1.08 1.53 14.31
C GLY A 76 1.13 1.47 15.83
N LEU A 77 2.19 2.04 16.41
CA LEU A 77 2.36 2.14 17.86
C LEU A 77 2.91 3.51 18.20
N ARG A 78 2.34 4.16 19.20
CA ARG A 78 2.88 5.42 19.73
C ARG A 78 4.36 5.28 20.04
N PRO A 79 5.21 6.28 19.71
CA PRO A 79 6.66 6.19 19.87
C PRO A 79 7.11 5.83 21.31
N ASP A 80 6.46 6.40 22.31
CA ASP A 80 6.73 6.19 23.75
C ASP A 80 6.39 4.77 24.24
N TRP A 81 5.67 3.99 23.44
CA TRP A 81 5.30 2.60 23.71
C TRP A 81 6.09 1.56 22.92
N ARG A 82 7.00 2.01 22.07
CA ARG A 82 7.91 1.13 21.34
C ARG A 82 8.92 0.46 22.30
N GLY A 83 9.43 -0.70 21.89
CA GLY A 83 10.41 -1.46 22.70
C GLY A 83 9.84 -2.23 23.89
N ARG A 84 8.53 -2.12 24.18
CA ARG A 84 7.87 -2.74 25.34
C ARG A 84 7.12 -4.04 25.02
N GLY A 85 7.30 -4.60 23.82
CA GLY A 85 6.62 -5.87 23.41
C GLY A 85 5.26 -5.68 22.74
N VAL A 86 4.57 -4.55 22.95
CA VAL A 86 3.21 -4.28 22.46
C VAL A 86 3.07 -4.50 20.93
N GLY A 87 4.06 -4.06 20.15
CA GLY A 87 4.05 -4.28 18.68
C GLY A 87 4.08 -5.76 18.30
N ARG A 88 4.85 -6.58 19.04
CA ARG A 88 4.89 -8.04 18.82
C ARG A 88 3.55 -8.68 19.14
N ASP A 89 2.89 -8.24 20.21
CA ASP A 89 1.58 -8.76 20.59
C ASP A 89 0.51 -8.37 19.58
N LEU A 90 0.57 -7.15 19.02
CA LEU A 90 -0.30 -6.75 17.91
C LEU A 90 -0.09 -7.64 16.68
N VAL A 91 1.15 -7.93 16.28
CA VAL A 91 1.44 -8.82 15.14
C VAL A 91 0.90 -10.22 15.40
N ARG A 92 1.17 -10.80 16.57
CA ARG A 92 0.66 -12.11 16.96
C ARG A 92 -0.87 -12.17 16.96
N GLY A 93 -1.49 -11.13 17.51
CA GLY A 93 -2.94 -11.01 17.50
C GLY A 93 -3.52 -10.95 16.09
N LEU A 94 -2.91 -10.17 15.18
CA LEU A 94 -3.36 -10.10 13.79
C LEU A 94 -3.20 -11.43 13.06
N LEU A 95 -2.10 -12.15 13.27
CA LEU A 95 -1.92 -13.50 12.72
C LEU A 95 -3.00 -14.46 13.22
N ALA A 96 -3.36 -14.38 14.51
CA ALA A 96 -4.45 -15.17 15.08
C ALA A 96 -5.80 -14.80 14.47
N GLN A 97 -6.10 -13.49 14.34
CA GLN A 97 -7.34 -13.03 13.71
C GLN A 97 -7.45 -13.44 12.25
N ALA A 98 -6.35 -13.36 11.49
CA ALA A 98 -6.32 -13.80 10.10
C ALA A 98 -6.66 -15.31 9.96
N ARG A 99 -6.11 -16.14 10.86
CA ARG A 99 -6.45 -17.58 10.90
C ARG A 99 -7.91 -17.84 11.23
N LEU A 100 -8.43 -17.15 12.26
CA LEU A 100 -9.84 -17.24 12.66
C LEU A 100 -10.78 -16.81 11.52
N ASP A 101 -10.33 -15.87 10.69
CA ASP A 101 -11.07 -15.40 9.51
C ASP A 101 -10.85 -16.28 8.27
N GLY A 102 -10.24 -17.46 8.42
CA GLY A 102 -10.07 -18.46 7.37
C GLY A 102 -8.98 -18.12 6.35
N ALA A 103 -8.01 -17.25 6.69
CA ALA A 103 -6.87 -17.02 5.82
C ALA A 103 -5.87 -18.18 5.89
N ASP A 104 -5.25 -18.51 4.75
CA ASP A 104 -4.16 -19.51 4.66
C ASP A 104 -2.79 -18.88 4.91
N SER A 105 -2.70 -17.56 4.76
CA SER A 105 -1.47 -16.79 4.91
C SER A 105 -1.74 -15.33 5.20
N MET A 106 -0.71 -14.60 5.62
CA MET A 106 -0.77 -13.16 5.84
C MET A 106 0.45 -12.45 5.28
N LEU A 107 0.23 -11.32 4.65
CA LEU A 107 1.25 -10.40 4.17
C LEU A 107 1.33 -9.14 5.03
N ILE A 108 2.54 -8.74 5.40
CA ILE A 108 2.80 -7.48 6.09
C ILE A 108 3.82 -6.68 5.26
N PRO A 109 3.41 -5.57 4.62
CA PRO A 109 4.37 -4.67 3.98
C PRO A 109 5.26 -4.02 5.03
N ALA A 110 6.55 -4.21 4.91
CA ALA A 110 7.54 -3.70 5.87
C ALA A 110 8.55 -2.78 5.18
N SER A 111 8.85 -1.65 5.82
CA SER A 111 10.04 -0.86 5.46
C SER A 111 11.31 -1.62 5.87
N ASP A 112 12.46 -1.21 5.33
CA ASP A 112 13.74 -1.84 5.66
C ASP A 112 14.03 -1.83 7.17
N GLU A 113 13.68 -0.74 7.87
CA GLU A 113 13.86 -0.63 9.32
C GLU A 113 12.96 -1.61 10.09
N ALA A 114 11.77 -1.89 9.57
CA ALA A 114 10.79 -2.76 10.23
C ALA A 114 11.01 -4.25 9.91
N ARG A 115 11.74 -4.57 8.84
CA ARG A 115 11.95 -5.96 8.38
C ARG A 115 12.47 -6.87 9.49
N GLY A 116 13.53 -6.46 10.19
CA GLY A 116 14.11 -7.24 11.28
C GLY A 116 13.15 -7.47 12.46
N PHE A 117 12.24 -6.51 12.71
CA PHE A 117 11.19 -6.69 13.72
C PHE A 117 10.21 -7.80 13.31
N TYR A 118 9.75 -7.81 12.07
CA TYR A 118 8.81 -8.84 11.61
C TYR A 118 9.45 -10.22 11.51
N GLN A 119 10.73 -10.31 11.14
CA GLN A 119 11.48 -11.58 11.19
C GLN A 119 11.51 -12.15 12.62
N ARG A 120 11.74 -11.31 13.64
CA ARG A 120 11.65 -11.74 15.04
C ARG A 120 10.23 -12.11 15.50
N CYS A 121 9.22 -11.71 14.76
CA CYS A 121 7.83 -12.17 14.94
C CYS A 121 7.52 -13.48 14.20
N GLY A 122 8.50 -14.08 13.50
CA GLY A 122 8.36 -15.34 12.77
C GLY A 122 7.83 -15.20 11.34
N LEU A 123 7.94 -14.00 10.75
CA LEU A 123 7.58 -13.81 9.34
C LEU A 123 8.82 -13.91 8.46
N GLU A 124 8.66 -14.50 7.27
CA GLU A 124 9.71 -14.63 6.27
C GLU A 124 9.65 -13.49 5.26
N PRO A 125 10.79 -12.98 4.79
CA PRO A 125 10.82 -11.98 3.74
C PRO A 125 10.44 -12.61 2.39
N GLY A 126 9.60 -11.91 1.65
CA GLY A 126 9.18 -12.26 0.29
C GLY A 126 9.57 -11.18 -0.72
N ALA A 127 8.67 -10.86 -1.65
CA ALA A 127 8.92 -9.90 -2.70
C ALA A 127 9.29 -8.50 -2.17
N VAL A 128 10.23 -7.86 -2.86
CA VAL A 128 10.68 -6.50 -2.60
C VAL A 128 10.18 -5.58 -3.71
N THR A 129 9.62 -4.44 -3.32
CA THR A 129 9.16 -3.40 -4.24
C THR A 129 9.73 -2.04 -3.85
N HIS A 130 9.83 -1.14 -4.82
CA HIS A 130 10.26 0.22 -4.64
C HIS A 130 9.15 1.21 -4.95
N THR A 131 9.11 2.31 -4.21
CA THR A 131 8.45 3.53 -4.62
C THR A 131 9.52 4.48 -5.15
N LEU A 132 9.32 4.96 -6.37
CA LEU A 132 10.24 5.86 -7.05
C LEU A 132 9.65 7.26 -7.09
N LEU A 133 10.50 8.27 -6.94
CA LEU A 133 10.19 9.70 -7.08
C LEU A 133 10.95 10.26 -8.28
N ALA A 134 10.26 11.04 -9.08
CA ALA A 134 10.84 11.96 -10.04
C ALA A 134 10.06 13.27 -10.06
N PHE A 135 10.48 14.23 -10.88
CA PHE A 135 9.78 15.50 -11.06
C PHE A 135 9.27 15.64 -12.48
N GLY A 136 8.06 16.17 -12.60
CA GLY A 136 7.41 16.40 -13.88
C GLY A 136 8.25 17.30 -14.81
N ARG A 137 8.14 17.04 -16.11
CA ARG A 137 8.83 17.75 -17.19
C ARG A 137 7.85 18.33 -18.20
N GLY A 138 6.55 18.28 -17.88
CA GLY A 138 5.47 18.62 -18.80
C GLY A 138 5.35 20.12 -19.05
N THR A 139 5.21 20.44 -20.31
CA THR A 139 4.83 21.78 -20.79
C THR A 139 3.48 21.76 -21.50
N ALA A 140 2.91 20.58 -21.74
CA ALA A 140 1.68 20.42 -22.51
C ALA A 140 0.64 19.61 -21.74
N ALA A 141 -0.63 19.89 -22.02
CA ALA A 141 -1.72 19.04 -21.60
C ALA A 141 -1.51 17.63 -22.16
N ALA A 142 -1.41 16.65 -21.28
CA ALA A 142 -1.37 15.26 -21.68
C ALA A 142 -2.61 14.93 -22.51
N HIS A 143 -2.46 14.08 -23.51
CA HIS A 143 -3.60 13.46 -24.15
C HIS A 143 -4.30 12.58 -23.10
N VAL A 144 -5.37 13.10 -22.51
CA VAL A 144 -6.27 12.34 -21.65
C VAL A 144 -7.18 11.57 -22.59
N ASP A 145 -7.00 10.27 -22.70
CA ASP A 145 -7.92 9.41 -23.41
C ASP A 145 -9.03 8.97 -22.43
N GLU A 146 -10.11 9.75 -22.38
CA GLU A 146 -11.28 9.45 -21.56
C GLU A 146 -12.09 8.23 -22.05
N SER A 147 -11.82 7.76 -23.26
CA SER A 147 -12.56 6.68 -23.91
C SER A 147 -12.00 5.27 -23.65
N TRP A 148 -11.05 5.16 -22.73
CA TRP A 148 -10.38 3.90 -22.51
C TRP A 148 -11.22 2.89 -21.74
N ASP A 149 -11.71 1.88 -22.44
CA ASP A 149 -12.28 0.68 -21.84
C ASP A 149 -11.24 -0.03 -20.95
N ALA A 150 -11.70 -0.63 -19.87
CA ALA A 150 -10.84 -1.30 -18.89
C ALA A 150 -9.77 -2.16 -19.60
N PRO A 151 -8.50 -2.10 -19.13
CA PRO A 151 -7.41 -2.82 -19.78
C PRO A 151 -7.72 -4.30 -19.87
N SER A 152 -7.46 -4.88 -21.03
CA SER A 152 -7.50 -6.33 -21.22
C SER A 152 -6.75 -7.03 -20.10
N PRO A 153 -7.21 -8.16 -19.58
CA PRO A 153 -6.57 -8.89 -18.50
C PRO A 153 -5.26 -9.53 -18.98
N GLY A 154 -4.19 -8.73 -19.10
CA GLY A 154 -2.83 -9.23 -19.21
C GLY A 154 -2.37 -9.86 -17.90
N PRO A 155 -1.20 -10.55 -17.85
CA PRO A 155 -0.67 -11.10 -16.63
C PRO A 155 -0.53 -10.02 -15.56
N ARG A 156 -1.39 -10.08 -14.57
CA ARG A 156 -1.58 -9.05 -13.55
C ARG A 156 -0.47 -9.17 -12.53
N ARG A 157 0.49 -8.27 -12.54
CA ARG A 157 1.40 -8.09 -11.40
C ARG A 157 0.61 -7.43 -10.27
N SER A 158 0.72 -7.94 -9.05
CA SER A 158 0.07 -7.48 -7.80
C SER A 158 -1.42 -7.10 -7.94
N GLY A 159 -2.26 -8.11 -8.05
CA GLY A 159 -3.71 -7.91 -8.24
C GLY A 159 -4.40 -7.05 -7.18
N TRP A 160 -3.93 -7.08 -5.92
CA TRP A 160 -4.56 -6.33 -4.82
C TRP A 160 -4.37 -4.81 -4.94
N PHE A 161 -3.18 -4.35 -5.33
CA PHE A 161 -2.91 -2.90 -5.42
C PHE A 161 -3.69 -2.28 -6.56
N ARG A 162 -3.78 -2.98 -7.69
CA ARG A 162 -4.65 -2.58 -8.79
C ARG A 162 -6.10 -2.49 -8.35
N GLU A 163 -6.61 -3.51 -7.67
CA GLU A 163 -7.99 -3.52 -7.17
C GLU A 163 -8.23 -2.38 -6.17
N ALA A 164 -7.29 -2.15 -5.26
CA ALA A 164 -7.33 -1.06 -4.31
C ALA A 164 -7.33 0.30 -5.03
N TRP A 165 -6.51 0.43 -6.06
CA TRP A 165 -6.44 1.62 -6.89
C TRP A 165 -7.75 1.83 -7.66
N GLU A 166 -8.25 0.83 -8.35
CA GLU A 166 -9.51 0.89 -9.10
C GLU A 166 -10.71 1.28 -8.23
N ARG A 167 -10.74 0.88 -6.97
CA ARG A 167 -11.78 1.31 -6.02
C ARG A 167 -11.71 2.80 -5.66
N THR A 168 -10.54 3.38 -5.71
CA THR A 168 -10.35 4.81 -5.37
C THR A 168 -10.42 5.72 -6.59
N LEU A 169 -10.37 5.15 -7.79
CA LEU A 169 -10.27 5.84 -9.06
C LEU A 169 -11.45 6.71 -9.50
N PRO A 170 -12.72 6.46 -9.17
CA PRO A 170 -13.83 7.06 -9.95
C PRO A 170 -13.89 8.59 -9.89
N ARG A 171 -13.07 9.26 -9.10
CA ARG A 171 -13.21 10.72 -8.90
C ARG A 171 -11.93 11.55 -9.06
N THR A 172 -10.76 10.94 -9.15
CA THR A 172 -9.49 11.70 -9.11
C THR A 172 -8.43 11.20 -10.08
N THR A 173 -8.73 10.24 -10.94
CA THR A 173 -7.73 9.61 -11.78
C THR A 173 -7.83 10.08 -13.21
N THR A 174 -6.70 10.54 -13.71
CA THR A 174 -6.48 10.79 -15.14
C THR A 174 -5.78 9.57 -15.71
N ARG A 175 -6.32 9.00 -16.76
CA ARG A 175 -5.66 7.94 -17.53
C ARG A 175 -4.82 8.58 -18.62
N VAL A 176 -3.57 8.23 -18.65
CA VAL A 176 -2.62 8.75 -19.63
C VAL A 176 -2.12 7.61 -20.49
N ARG A 177 -2.10 7.84 -21.79
CA ARG A 177 -1.48 6.94 -22.75
C ARG A 177 -0.27 7.65 -23.35
N ASP A 178 0.88 7.01 -23.24
CA ASP A 178 2.09 7.46 -23.88
C ASP A 178 2.66 6.33 -24.73
N GLY A 179 2.59 6.46 -26.04
CA GLY A 179 2.94 5.38 -26.96
C GLY A 179 2.11 4.11 -26.70
N ARG A 180 2.79 3.04 -26.27
CA ARG A 180 2.17 1.76 -25.88
C ARG A 180 1.90 1.65 -24.38
N ASP A 181 2.49 2.54 -23.59
CA ASP A 181 2.38 2.50 -22.15
C ASP A 181 1.11 3.18 -21.68
N ARG A 182 0.54 2.65 -20.61
CA ARG A 182 -0.67 3.15 -19.99
C ARG A 182 -0.40 3.40 -18.52
N PHE A 183 -0.79 4.57 -18.06
CA PHE A 183 -0.62 4.99 -16.68
C PHE A 183 -1.96 5.42 -16.11
N ASP A 184 -2.29 4.90 -14.92
CA ASP A 184 -3.33 5.46 -14.11
C ASP A 184 -2.66 6.44 -13.12
N VAL A 185 -2.97 7.72 -13.25
CA VAL A 185 -2.38 8.78 -12.43
C VAL A 185 -3.44 9.33 -11.48
N SER A 186 -3.14 9.39 -10.21
CA SER A 186 -3.97 10.04 -9.20
C SER A 186 -3.18 11.11 -8.43
N PHE A 187 -3.88 11.87 -7.60
CA PHE A 187 -3.26 12.84 -6.72
C PHE A 187 -3.31 12.33 -5.28
N GLU A 188 -2.16 12.28 -4.63
CA GLU A 188 -2.06 12.09 -3.18
C GLU A 188 -1.34 13.30 -2.57
N GLY A 189 -2.09 14.19 -1.92
CA GLY A 189 -1.55 15.46 -1.46
C GLY A 189 -1.15 16.35 -2.64
N THR A 190 0.14 16.68 -2.73
CA THR A 190 0.73 17.48 -3.82
C THR A 190 1.42 16.63 -4.89
N ALA A 191 1.48 15.32 -4.72
CA ALA A 191 2.17 14.41 -5.62
C ALA A 191 1.25 13.78 -6.66
N HIS A 192 1.73 13.66 -7.89
CA HIS A 192 1.13 12.81 -8.91
C HIS A 192 1.59 11.38 -8.68
N VAL A 193 0.67 10.50 -8.40
CA VAL A 193 0.96 9.10 -8.12
C VAL A 193 0.50 8.26 -9.29
N ALA A 194 1.39 7.47 -9.85
CA ALA A 194 1.07 6.58 -10.95
C ALA A 194 1.36 5.13 -10.63
N MET A 195 0.55 4.28 -11.25
CA MET A 195 0.88 2.89 -11.50
C MET A 195 1.09 2.69 -12.98
N CYS A 196 2.23 2.13 -13.35
CA CYS A 196 2.51 1.76 -14.73
C CYS A 196 1.84 0.43 -15.07
N TRP A 197 0.98 0.44 -16.07
CA TRP A 197 0.41 -0.74 -16.68
C TRP A 197 1.19 -1.06 -17.94
N THR A 198 2.12 -1.99 -17.86
CA THR A 198 2.87 -2.43 -19.03
C THR A 198 1.98 -3.25 -19.96
N SER A 199 2.22 -3.15 -21.28
CA SER A 199 1.68 -4.08 -22.26
C SER A 199 2.11 -5.52 -21.94
N ALA A 200 1.50 -6.51 -22.60
CA ALA A 200 1.81 -7.92 -22.41
C ALA A 200 3.30 -8.28 -22.53
N ASP A 201 4.09 -7.43 -23.18
CA ASP A 201 5.53 -7.61 -23.41
C ASP A 201 6.42 -7.09 -22.27
N GLY A 202 5.84 -6.50 -21.25
CA GLY A 202 6.48 -6.32 -19.93
C GLY A 202 7.41 -5.13 -19.76
N MET A 203 7.65 -4.30 -20.76
CA MET A 203 8.55 -3.15 -20.66
C MET A 203 7.82 -1.85 -21.00
N PRO A 204 7.89 -0.80 -20.16
CA PRO A 204 7.57 0.55 -20.59
C PRO A 204 8.56 1.01 -21.66
N GLU A 205 8.05 1.53 -22.79
CA GLU A 205 8.89 2.04 -23.89
C GLU A 205 9.57 3.39 -23.61
N GLY A 206 9.66 3.79 -22.41
CA GLY A 206 10.32 5.01 -22.00
C GLY A 206 9.99 5.35 -20.57
N PRO A 207 10.83 4.93 -19.64
CA PRO A 207 10.57 5.11 -18.20
C PRO A 207 10.45 6.57 -17.76
N GLY A 208 10.61 7.53 -18.66
CA GLY A 208 10.44 8.95 -18.39
C GLY A 208 9.29 9.61 -19.16
N ALA A 209 8.66 8.89 -20.08
CA ALA A 209 7.74 9.50 -21.04
C ALA A 209 6.51 10.14 -20.35
N TRP A 210 5.90 9.47 -19.37
CA TRP A 210 4.76 10.04 -18.68
C TRP A 210 5.10 11.26 -17.80
N LEU A 211 6.38 11.49 -17.44
CA LEU A 211 6.78 12.72 -16.73
C LEU A 211 6.51 13.98 -17.55
N HIS A 212 6.40 13.86 -18.88
CA HIS A 212 5.98 14.97 -19.74
C HIS A 212 4.49 15.33 -19.57
N THR A 213 3.69 14.47 -18.98
CA THR A 213 2.29 14.71 -18.64
C THR A 213 2.11 15.33 -17.25
N VAL A 214 3.14 15.26 -16.42
CA VAL A 214 3.16 15.85 -15.08
C VAL A 214 3.70 17.27 -15.18
N PRO A 215 3.06 18.28 -14.57
CA PRO A 215 3.52 19.67 -14.60
C PRO A 215 4.98 19.79 -14.18
N THR A 216 5.74 20.66 -14.86
CA THR A 216 7.16 20.87 -14.58
C THR A 216 7.40 21.15 -13.10
N GLY A 217 8.29 20.39 -12.48
CA GLY A 217 8.65 20.53 -11.06
C GLY A 217 7.65 19.92 -10.08
N ALA A 218 6.49 19.45 -10.53
CA ALA A 218 5.57 18.74 -9.64
C ALA A 218 6.11 17.32 -9.32
N PRO A 219 6.01 16.86 -8.06
CA PRO A 219 6.47 15.53 -7.69
C PRO A 219 5.61 14.45 -8.34
N ALA A 220 6.26 13.42 -8.83
CA ALA A 220 5.68 12.23 -9.43
C ALA A 220 6.18 10.98 -8.70
N LEU A 221 5.27 10.11 -8.29
CA LEU A 221 5.59 8.85 -7.61
C LEU A 221 5.16 7.66 -8.47
N LEU A 222 6.01 6.67 -8.55
CA LEU A 222 5.70 5.39 -9.16
C LEU A 222 5.78 4.31 -8.09
N HIS A 223 4.63 3.73 -7.74
CA HIS A 223 4.51 2.74 -6.67
C HIS A 223 4.73 1.30 -7.13
N GLU A 224 5.18 0.49 -6.18
CA GLU A 224 5.28 -0.97 -6.28
C GLU A 224 6.07 -1.50 -7.49
N VAL A 225 7.12 -0.79 -7.87
CA VAL A 225 8.06 -1.29 -8.87
C VAL A 225 8.82 -2.48 -8.27
N PRO A 226 8.73 -3.69 -8.83
CA PRO A 226 9.49 -4.82 -8.32
C PRO A 226 10.99 -4.54 -8.36
N ALA A 227 11.71 -4.91 -7.30
CA ALA A 227 13.15 -4.69 -7.21
C ALA A 227 13.94 -5.46 -8.28
N ASP A 228 13.36 -6.54 -8.80
CA ASP A 228 13.90 -7.37 -9.89
C ASP A 228 13.34 -6.98 -11.28
N ALA A 229 12.61 -5.85 -11.36
CA ALA A 229 12.03 -5.43 -12.63
C ALA A 229 13.13 -5.13 -13.67
N PRO A 230 13.07 -5.71 -14.88
CA PRO A 230 14.10 -5.51 -15.91
C PRO A 230 14.28 -4.04 -16.31
N PHE A 231 13.22 -3.24 -16.17
CA PHE A 231 13.21 -1.83 -16.50
C PHE A 231 13.63 -0.90 -15.34
N LEU A 232 13.91 -1.41 -14.15
CA LEU A 232 14.27 -0.58 -13.00
C LEU A 232 15.53 0.24 -13.26
N SER A 233 16.55 -0.36 -13.87
CA SER A 233 17.78 0.36 -14.24
C SER A 233 17.52 1.50 -15.22
N GLY A 234 16.61 1.32 -16.17
CA GLY A 234 16.18 2.37 -17.10
C GLY A 234 15.49 3.53 -16.37
N LEU A 235 14.64 3.25 -15.39
CA LEU A 235 14.02 4.28 -14.56
C LEU A 235 15.08 5.08 -13.79
N LEU A 236 16.02 4.41 -13.13
CA LEU A 236 17.07 5.07 -12.36
C LEU A 236 17.98 5.93 -13.23
N ASN A 237 18.26 5.50 -14.46
CA ASN A 237 19.02 6.29 -15.45
C ASN A 237 18.22 7.48 -16.02
N ALA A 238 16.89 7.49 -15.87
CA ALA A 238 15.98 8.54 -16.32
C ALA A 238 15.55 9.48 -15.17
N ASP A 239 16.42 9.71 -14.20
CA ASP A 239 16.26 10.61 -13.05
C ASP A 239 15.16 10.19 -12.04
N TRP A 240 14.77 8.95 -12.03
CA TRP A 240 13.97 8.41 -10.96
C TRP A 240 14.83 8.01 -9.76
N THR A 241 14.37 8.32 -8.57
CA THR A 241 15.07 8.01 -7.31
C THR A 241 14.21 7.10 -6.44
N VAL A 242 14.81 6.05 -5.88
CA VAL A 242 14.12 5.21 -4.89
C VAL A 242 13.95 6.02 -3.60
N VAL A 243 12.71 6.24 -3.19
CA VAL A 243 12.38 6.96 -1.94
C VAL A 243 11.85 6.02 -0.85
N GLN A 244 11.41 4.85 -1.24
CA GLN A 244 10.96 3.83 -0.29
C GLN A 244 11.19 2.44 -0.86
N THR A 245 11.69 1.54 -0.01
CA THR A 245 11.73 0.10 -0.27
C THR A 245 10.77 -0.60 0.67
N THR A 246 9.99 -1.53 0.14
CA THR A 246 9.02 -2.31 0.89
C THR A 246 9.26 -3.79 0.65
N THR A 247 9.42 -4.56 1.73
CA THR A 247 9.48 -6.01 1.69
C THR A 247 8.14 -6.59 2.13
N ALA A 248 7.58 -7.49 1.34
CA ALA A 248 6.39 -8.25 1.74
C ALA A 248 6.82 -9.34 2.74
N MET A 249 6.63 -9.10 4.03
CA MET A 249 6.84 -10.11 5.07
C MET A 249 5.67 -11.08 5.08
N GLN A 250 5.95 -12.38 5.08
CA GLN A 250 4.95 -13.43 4.92
C GLN A 250 4.91 -14.36 6.12
N ALA A 251 3.70 -14.71 6.54
CA ALA A 251 3.43 -15.85 7.41
C ALA A 251 2.44 -16.77 6.70
N ALA A 252 2.83 -18.02 6.51
CA ALA A 252 1.96 -19.07 5.98
C ALA A 252 1.76 -20.14 7.05
N TRP A 253 0.60 -20.77 7.06
CA TRP A 253 0.29 -21.89 7.92
C TRP A 253 -0.39 -22.99 7.13
N ALA A 254 -0.12 -24.23 7.50
CA ALA A 254 -0.75 -25.38 6.86
C ALA A 254 -2.28 -25.27 6.99
N LYS A 255 -2.99 -25.56 5.91
CA LYS A 255 -4.44 -25.73 5.99
C LYS A 255 -4.73 -26.80 7.03
N SER A 256 -5.60 -26.46 7.98
CA SER A 256 -6.17 -27.51 8.85
C SER A 256 -6.94 -28.45 7.92
N THR A 257 -6.39 -29.64 7.70
CA THR A 257 -7.16 -30.75 7.13
C THR A 257 -8.15 -31.19 8.22
N ALA A 258 -9.21 -30.42 8.40
CA ALA A 258 -10.37 -30.89 9.13
C ALA A 258 -11.00 -31.98 8.27
N GLY A 259 -10.79 -33.24 8.68
CA GLY A 259 -11.47 -34.41 8.16
C GLY A 259 -12.96 -34.37 8.54
#